data_d017cb9776a08ce5e0bc63d1773b8812
#
_entry.id   d017cb9776a08ce5e0bc63d1773b8812
#
_cell.length_a   1.000
_cell.length_b   1.000
_cell.length_c   1.000
_cell.angle_alpha   90.00
_cell.angle_beta   90.00
_cell.angle_gamma   90.00
#
_symmetry.space_group_name_H-M   'P 1'
#
loop_
_entity.id
_entity.type
_entity.pdbx_description
1 polymer ?
#
loop_
_entity_poly.entity_id
_entity_poly.type
_entity_poly.pdbx_seq_one_letter_code
_entity_poly.pdbx_strand_id
1 'polypeptide(L)'
;MGVSFSGELAYEIHIPNASLYAAYLAIQKAGLEFNIKLFGVRAVDSMRLEKGFLHWKTDILTEFDPFETGLDKFVNMNKNEFIGKEALKNRQSKECLNKLVSLEISTKIAPAHGGATLSIKNKVIGTVTSGDWGHRINKNIAYAFIKSEYSSIGSEVFVDILGEKINAKIIESCPYDPNFNIIKG
;
A
#
# COMPACT_ATOMS: atom_id res chain seq x y z
N MET A 1 12.38 1.26 -18.41
CA MET A 1 11.02 1.77 -18.12
C MET A 1 11.09 2.59 -16.84
N GLY A 2 10.44 3.76 -16.80
CA GLY A 2 10.26 4.52 -15.56
C GLY A 2 9.06 3.94 -14.81
N VAL A 3 9.30 3.15 -13.79
CA VAL A 3 8.27 2.52 -12.96
C VAL A 3 8.72 2.59 -11.52
N SER A 4 7.87 3.08 -10.64
CA SER A 4 8.19 3.23 -9.23
C SER A 4 7.24 2.45 -8.35
N PHE A 5 7.78 1.61 -7.50
CA PHE A 5 7.07 1.00 -6.38
C PHE A 5 7.53 1.57 -5.03
N SER A 6 8.68 2.22 -5.02
CA SER A 6 9.22 2.90 -3.83
C SER A 6 8.64 4.30 -3.59
N GLY A 7 7.98 4.89 -4.58
CA GLY A 7 7.52 6.29 -4.53
C GLY A 7 8.59 7.33 -4.83
N GLU A 8 9.78 6.89 -5.23
CA GLU A 8 10.89 7.72 -5.72
C GLU A 8 11.00 7.66 -7.24
N LEU A 9 11.81 8.51 -7.86
CA LEU A 9 12.18 8.34 -9.26
C LEU A 9 12.93 7.02 -9.43
N ALA A 10 12.34 6.09 -10.14
CA ALA A 10 12.86 4.74 -10.27
C ALA A 10 12.78 4.21 -11.71
N TYR A 11 13.64 3.26 -12.03
CA TYR A 11 13.68 2.62 -13.33
C TYR A 11 13.80 1.10 -13.21
N GLU A 12 13.06 0.39 -14.03
CA GLU A 12 13.27 -1.04 -14.28
C GLU A 12 14.06 -1.23 -15.58
N ILE A 13 15.08 -2.08 -15.52
CA ILE A 13 15.96 -2.39 -16.64
C ILE A 13 15.72 -3.83 -17.05
N HIS A 14 15.16 -4.05 -18.24
CA HIS A 14 14.90 -5.36 -18.80
C HIS A 14 16.03 -5.74 -19.77
N ILE A 15 16.75 -6.81 -19.45
CA ILE A 15 17.91 -7.29 -20.23
C ILE A 15 17.90 -8.81 -20.29
N PRO A 16 18.50 -9.41 -21.35
CA PRO A 16 18.65 -10.86 -21.42
C PRO A 16 19.45 -11.42 -20.23
N ASN A 17 19.06 -12.60 -19.75
CA ASN A 17 19.69 -13.24 -18.58
C ASN A 17 21.21 -13.37 -18.72
N ALA A 18 21.72 -13.69 -19.93
CA ALA A 18 23.15 -13.83 -20.19
C ALA A 18 23.94 -12.53 -19.94
N SER A 19 23.30 -11.36 -20.01
CA SER A 19 23.92 -10.06 -19.82
C SER A 19 23.66 -9.44 -18.43
N LEU A 20 22.85 -10.10 -17.59
CA LEU A 20 22.36 -9.53 -16.34
C LEU A 20 23.50 -9.16 -15.38
N TYR A 21 24.45 -10.09 -15.18
CA TYR A 21 25.56 -9.87 -14.27
C TYR A 21 26.53 -8.77 -14.78
N ALA A 22 26.81 -8.76 -16.08
CA ALA A 22 27.64 -7.73 -16.67
C ALA A 22 27.01 -6.32 -16.55
N ALA A 23 25.69 -6.21 -16.77
CA ALA A 23 24.95 -4.98 -16.60
C ALA A 23 24.95 -4.52 -15.13
N TYR A 24 24.74 -5.44 -14.18
CA TYR A 24 24.82 -5.15 -12.75
C TYR A 24 26.19 -4.55 -12.38
N LEU A 25 27.30 -5.18 -12.82
CA LEU A 25 28.64 -4.68 -12.55
C LEU A 25 28.91 -3.32 -13.19
N ALA A 26 28.42 -3.10 -14.40
CA ALA A 26 28.54 -1.81 -15.10
C ALA A 26 27.80 -0.69 -14.35
N ILE A 27 26.57 -0.96 -13.88
CA ILE A 27 25.78 -0.01 -13.08
C ILE A 27 26.49 0.28 -11.76
N GLN A 28 26.97 -0.76 -11.04
CA GLN A 28 27.70 -0.58 -9.80
C GLN A 28 28.96 0.29 -10.00
N LYS A 29 29.72 0.03 -11.04
CA LYS A 29 30.92 0.82 -11.39
C LYS A 29 30.57 2.27 -11.69
N ALA A 30 29.59 2.52 -12.54
CA ALA A 30 29.16 3.88 -12.90
C ALA A 30 28.54 4.61 -11.70
N GLY A 31 27.88 3.90 -10.80
CA GLY A 31 27.24 4.46 -9.61
C GLY A 31 28.20 4.82 -8.46
N LEU A 32 29.49 4.43 -8.53
CA LEU A 32 30.45 4.70 -7.45
C LEU A 32 30.61 6.20 -7.15
N GLU A 33 30.69 7.02 -8.18
CA GLU A 33 30.81 8.49 -8.05
C GLU A 33 29.55 9.12 -7.44
N PHE A 34 28.38 8.48 -7.58
CA PHE A 34 27.09 8.87 -7.01
C PHE A 34 26.79 8.19 -5.66
N ASN A 35 27.76 7.47 -5.09
CA ASN A 35 27.59 6.75 -3.82
C ASN A 35 26.40 5.78 -3.84
N ILE A 36 26.20 5.05 -4.95
CA ILE A 36 25.13 4.07 -5.11
C ILE A 36 25.14 3.05 -3.95
N LYS A 37 23.98 2.70 -3.46
CA LYS A 37 23.79 1.73 -2.36
C LYS A 37 22.84 0.63 -2.79
N LEU A 38 23.11 -0.57 -2.33
CA LEU A 38 22.16 -1.68 -2.42
C LEU A 38 21.16 -1.61 -1.27
N PHE A 39 19.93 -2.00 -1.52
CA PHE A 39 18.88 -2.12 -0.50
C PHE A 39 18.03 -3.36 -0.76
N GLY A 40 17.38 -3.87 0.28
CA GLY A 40 16.58 -5.08 0.20
C GLY A 40 15.10 -4.81 -0.02
N VAL A 41 14.34 -5.86 -0.33
CA VAL A 41 12.89 -5.80 -0.57
C VAL A 41 12.09 -5.23 0.60
N ARG A 42 12.55 -5.44 1.85
CA ARG A 42 11.91 -4.86 3.04
C ARG A 42 11.93 -3.34 3.03
N ALA A 43 13.00 -2.72 2.56
CA ALA A 43 13.04 -1.26 2.39
C ALA A 43 12.00 -0.79 1.36
N VAL A 44 11.83 -1.53 0.25
CA VAL A 44 10.81 -1.24 -0.76
C VAL A 44 9.41 -1.36 -0.17
N ASP A 45 9.15 -2.39 0.64
CA ASP A 45 7.85 -2.58 1.30
C ASP A 45 7.50 -1.42 2.24
N SER A 46 8.44 -0.97 3.06
CA SER A 46 8.27 0.23 3.88
C SER A 46 7.96 1.46 3.02
N MET A 47 8.74 1.68 1.97
CA MET A 47 8.60 2.84 1.09
C MET A 47 7.27 2.85 0.31
N ARG A 48 6.81 1.71 -0.20
CA ARG A 48 5.54 1.62 -0.94
C ARG A 48 4.32 1.91 -0.05
N LEU A 49 4.38 1.47 1.22
CA LEU A 49 3.33 1.76 2.21
C LEU A 49 3.15 3.26 2.42
N GLU A 50 4.26 4.00 2.59
CA GLU A 50 4.25 5.45 2.73
C GLU A 50 3.66 6.15 1.50
N LYS A 51 3.84 5.56 0.30
CA LYS A 51 3.38 6.13 -0.97
C LYS A 51 1.92 5.78 -1.31
N GLY A 52 1.30 4.92 -0.56
CA GLY A 52 -0.06 4.49 -0.88
C GLY A 52 -0.12 3.42 -1.96
N PHE A 53 1.00 2.71 -2.23
CA PHE A 53 1.05 1.66 -3.25
C PHE A 53 0.70 0.30 -2.66
N LEU A 54 -0.29 -0.34 -3.27
CA LEU A 54 -0.82 -1.61 -2.83
C LEU A 54 -0.01 -2.78 -3.40
N HIS A 55 0.17 -3.81 -2.59
CA HIS A 55 0.86 -5.04 -3.00
C HIS A 55 -0.16 -6.10 -3.46
N TRP A 56 0.10 -6.68 -4.64
CA TRP A 56 -0.72 -7.77 -5.18
C TRP A 56 -0.70 -9.00 -4.26
N LYS A 57 -1.84 -9.62 -4.04
CA LYS A 57 -2.07 -10.76 -3.13
C LYS A 57 -1.91 -10.46 -1.62
N THR A 58 -1.52 -9.27 -1.25
CA THR A 58 -1.44 -8.85 0.16
C THR A 58 -2.51 -7.82 0.46
N ASP A 59 -2.54 -6.72 -0.29
CA ASP A 59 -3.53 -5.64 -0.14
C ASP A 59 -4.63 -5.72 -1.20
N ILE A 60 -4.30 -6.23 -2.40
CA ILE A 60 -5.27 -6.48 -3.47
C ILE A 60 -5.61 -7.96 -3.46
N LEU A 61 -6.76 -8.29 -2.87
CA LEU A 61 -7.29 -9.63 -2.73
C LEU A 61 -8.46 -9.84 -3.70
N THR A 62 -8.63 -11.07 -4.18
CA THR A 62 -9.67 -11.41 -5.16
C THR A 62 -11.10 -11.37 -4.59
N GLU A 63 -11.21 -11.33 -3.27
CA GLU A 63 -12.48 -11.23 -2.53
C GLU A 63 -13.07 -9.82 -2.54
N PHE A 64 -12.25 -8.80 -2.83
CA PHE A 64 -12.67 -7.40 -2.81
C PHE A 64 -12.63 -6.79 -4.21
N ASP A 65 -13.63 -6.00 -4.50
CA ASP A 65 -13.77 -5.29 -5.76
C ASP A 65 -13.00 -3.94 -5.78
N PRO A 66 -12.89 -3.28 -6.94
CA PRO A 66 -12.19 -1.99 -7.05
C PRO A 66 -12.76 -0.88 -6.17
N PHE A 67 -14.06 -0.90 -5.83
CA PHE A 67 -14.69 0.12 -4.98
C PHE A 67 -14.32 -0.07 -3.51
N GLU A 68 -14.09 -1.32 -3.09
CA GLU A 68 -13.63 -1.66 -1.75
C GLU A 68 -12.14 -1.39 -1.56
N THR A 69 -11.35 -1.54 -2.62
CA THR A 69 -9.88 -1.34 -2.60
C THR A 69 -9.44 0.09 -2.91
N GLY A 70 -10.35 0.99 -3.32
CA GLY A 70 -10.01 2.35 -3.78
C GLY A 70 -9.29 2.37 -5.13
N LEU A 71 -9.41 1.30 -5.93
CA LEU A 71 -8.89 1.20 -7.30
C LEU A 71 -9.92 1.60 -8.36
N ASP A 72 -11.12 1.99 -7.97
CA ASP A 72 -12.19 2.48 -8.84
C ASP A 72 -11.76 3.67 -9.71
N LYS A 73 -10.83 4.49 -9.24
CA LYS A 73 -10.22 5.59 -10.02
C LYS A 73 -9.52 5.12 -11.31
N PHE A 74 -9.15 3.85 -11.41
CA PHE A 74 -8.56 3.25 -12.61
C PHE A 74 -9.60 2.58 -13.51
N VAL A 75 -10.89 2.56 -13.12
CA VAL A 75 -11.97 1.95 -13.87
C VAL A 75 -12.76 3.02 -14.63
N ASN A 76 -12.61 3.04 -15.94
CA ASN A 76 -13.41 3.95 -16.78
C ASN A 76 -14.75 3.30 -17.15
N MET A 77 -15.77 3.57 -16.34
CA MET A 77 -17.15 3.07 -16.57
C MET A 77 -17.81 3.64 -17.84
N ASN A 78 -17.29 4.74 -18.41
CA ASN A 78 -17.81 5.35 -19.65
C ASN A 78 -17.27 4.65 -20.90
N LYS A 79 -16.28 3.78 -20.81
CA LYS A 79 -15.80 2.95 -21.92
C LYS A 79 -16.95 2.06 -22.40
N ASN A 80 -17.13 1.89 -23.71
CA ASN A 80 -18.25 1.15 -24.29
C ASN A 80 -18.33 -0.28 -23.76
N GLU A 81 -17.23 -1.04 -23.83
CA GLU A 81 -17.17 -2.42 -23.33
C GLU A 81 -15.81 -2.75 -22.73
N PHE A 82 -15.81 -3.55 -21.67
CA PHE A 82 -14.66 -4.25 -21.09
C PHE A 82 -15.14 -5.46 -20.27
N ILE A 83 -14.26 -6.45 -20.09
CA ILE A 83 -14.56 -7.65 -19.30
C ILE A 83 -14.85 -7.23 -17.86
N GLY A 84 -16.04 -7.61 -17.34
CA GLY A 84 -16.48 -7.29 -15.98
C GLY A 84 -17.29 -6.00 -15.83
N LYS A 85 -17.54 -5.23 -16.93
CA LYS A 85 -18.31 -3.97 -16.84
C LYS A 85 -19.68 -4.14 -16.17
N GLU A 86 -20.47 -5.12 -16.60
CA GLU A 86 -21.81 -5.38 -16.06
C GLU A 86 -21.75 -5.83 -14.58
N ALA A 87 -20.74 -6.63 -14.21
CA ALA A 87 -20.53 -7.01 -12.82
C ALA A 87 -20.23 -5.77 -11.95
N LEU A 88 -19.38 -4.87 -12.42
CA LEU A 88 -19.05 -3.63 -11.70
C LEU A 88 -20.23 -2.67 -11.62
N LYS A 89 -21.06 -2.54 -12.66
CA LYS A 89 -22.32 -1.77 -12.59
C LYS A 89 -23.25 -2.29 -11.49
N ASN A 90 -23.45 -3.61 -11.47
CA ASN A 90 -24.28 -4.27 -10.46
C ASN A 90 -23.69 -4.12 -9.05
N ARG A 91 -22.36 -4.04 -8.94
CA ARG A 91 -21.68 -3.84 -7.66
C ARG A 91 -21.76 -2.38 -7.21
N GLN A 92 -21.62 -1.42 -8.11
CA GLN A 92 -21.71 0.01 -7.82
C GLN A 92 -23.08 0.43 -7.28
N SER A 93 -24.15 -0.29 -7.66
CA SER A 93 -25.50 -0.06 -7.14
C SER A 93 -25.74 -0.59 -5.73
N LYS A 94 -24.79 -1.34 -5.16
CA LYS A 94 -24.88 -1.93 -3.83
C LYS A 94 -23.97 -1.16 -2.86
N GLU A 95 -24.37 -1.18 -1.59
CA GLU A 95 -23.54 -0.62 -0.52
C GLU A 95 -22.21 -1.35 -0.41
N CYS A 96 -21.13 -0.59 -0.29
CA CYS A 96 -19.78 -1.11 -0.09
C CYS A 96 -19.67 -1.57 1.38
N LEU A 97 -19.50 -2.87 1.60
CA LEU A 97 -19.49 -3.44 2.96
C LEU A 97 -18.13 -3.22 3.66
N ASN A 98 -17.05 -3.24 2.89
CA ASN A 98 -15.70 -3.08 3.39
C ASN A 98 -14.96 -2.00 2.62
N LYS A 99 -13.93 -1.44 3.24
CA LYS A 99 -12.99 -0.51 2.58
C LYS A 99 -11.58 -0.78 3.02
N LEU A 100 -10.66 -0.71 2.07
CA LEU A 100 -9.23 -0.65 2.35
C LEU A 100 -8.90 0.75 2.85
N VAL A 101 -8.28 0.82 4.01
CA VAL A 101 -7.87 2.08 4.65
C VAL A 101 -6.40 2.05 5.03
N SER A 102 -5.81 3.24 5.17
CA SER A 102 -4.48 3.43 5.75
C SER A 102 -4.60 3.81 7.21
N LEU A 103 -3.72 3.28 8.03
CA LEU A 103 -3.67 3.48 9.47
C LEU A 103 -2.34 4.07 9.88
N GLU A 104 -2.37 5.02 10.82
CA GLU A 104 -1.23 5.40 11.65
C GLU A 104 -1.40 4.73 13.02
N ILE A 105 -0.37 3.99 13.47
CA ILE A 105 -0.41 3.17 14.68
C ILE A 105 0.43 3.84 15.76
N SER A 106 -0.14 3.98 16.96
CA SER A 106 0.47 4.73 18.07
C SER A 106 1.48 3.90 18.85
N THR A 107 2.40 3.20 18.18
CA THR A 107 3.51 2.49 18.83
C THR A 107 4.79 2.55 17.99
N LYS A 108 5.94 2.50 18.67
CA LYS A 108 7.28 2.37 18.07
C LYS A 108 7.90 0.99 18.31
N ILE A 109 7.20 0.09 19.01
CA ILE A 109 7.74 -1.20 19.45
C ILE A 109 7.77 -2.20 18.29
N ALA A 110 6.63 -2.34 17.58
CA ALA A 110 6.49 -3.25 16.46
C ALA A 110 5.48 -2.72 15.45
N PRO A 111 5.65 -3.01 14.15
CA PRO A 111 4.60 -2.77 13.16
C PRO A 111 3.47 -3.80 13.32
N ALA A 112 2.29 -3.47 12.79
CA ALA A 112 1.23 -4.45 12.63
C ALA A 112 1.56 -5.38 11.45
N HIS A 113 1.29 -6.67 11.62
CA HIS A 113 1.47 -7.65 10.54
C HIS A 113 0.14 -8.00 9.88
N GLY A 114 0.19 -8.49 8.65
CA GLY A 114 -0.98 -9.06 7.98
C GLY A 114 -1.65 -10.12 8.85
N GLY A 115 -2.99 -10.05 8.94
CA GLY A 115 -3.79 -10.88 9.82
C GLY A 115 -4.07 -10.31 11.21
N ALA A 116 -3.40 -9.21 11.62
CA ALA A 116 -3.72 -8.53 12.87
C ALA A 116 -5.15 -7.98 12.84
N THR A 117 -5.90 -8.15 13.93
CA THR A 117 -7.30 -7.74 13.99
C THR A 117 -7.46 -6.26 14.35
N LEU A 118 -8.48 -5.63 13.73
CA LEU A 118 -8.93 -4.30 14.13
C LEU A 118 -10.22 -4.41 14.93
N SER A 119 -10.34 -3.58 15.97
CA SER A 119 -11.52 -3.56 16.82
C SER A 119 -11.93 -2.17 17.28
N ILE A 120 -13.23 -1.99 17.57
CA ILE A 120 -13.80 -0.86 18.29
C ILE A 120 -14.67 -1.43 19.40
N LYS A 121 -14.51 -0.94 20.64
CA LYS A 121 -15.28 -1.40 21.80
C LYS A 121 -15.39 -2.94 21.90
N ASN A 122 -14.27 -3.63 21.69
CA ASN A 122 -14.17 -5.11 21.68
C ASN A 122 -14.90 -5.84 20.53
N LYS A 123 -15.48 -5.13 19.57
CA LYS A 123 -16.04 -5.72 18.35
C LYS A 123 -14.97 -5.71 17.26
N VAL A 124 -14.67 -6.87 16.68
CA VAL A 124 -13.78 -6.96 15.51
C VAL A 124 -14.48 -6.32 14.32
N ILE A 125 -13.78 -5.40 13.66
CA ILE A 125 -14.29 -4.61 12.53
C ILE A 125 -13.50 -4.81 11.24
N GLY A 126 -12.33 -5.45 11.30
CA GLY A 126 -11.48 -5.64 10.14
C GLY A 126 -10.18 -6.35 10.44
N THR A 127 -9.31 -6.39 9.43
CA THR A 127 -8.03 -7.10 9.47
C THR A 127 -6.96 -6.32 8.71
N VAL A 128 -5.76 -6.23 9.28
CA VAL A 128 -4.57 -5.67 8.62
C VAL A 128 -4.16 -6.56 7.45
N THR A 129 -3.84 -5.96 6.32
CA THR A 129 -3.26 -6.65 5.16
C THR A 129 -1.74 -6.56 5.15
N SER A 130 -1.19 -5.38 5.43
CA SER A 130 0.24 -5.13 5.50
C SER A 130 0.55 -3.95 6.42
N GLY A 131 1.74 -3.94 7.01
CA GLY A 131 2.18 -2.82 7.84
C GLY A 131 3.69 -2.85 8.04
N ASP A 132 4.26 -1.67 8.19
CA ASP A 132 5.69 -1.48 8.48
C ASP A 132 5.93 -0.08 9.07
N TRP A 133 7.15 0.18 9.46
CA TRP A 133 7.60 1.50 9.86
C TRP A 133 7.91 2.36 8.64
N GLY A 134 7.21 3.48 8.48
CA GLY A 134 7.46 4.47 7.44
C GLY A 134 8.61 5.40 7.84
N HIS A 135 9.81 5.12 7.34
CA HIS A 135 11.04 5.83 7.73
C HIS A 135 11.07 7.28 7.27
N ARG A 136 10.50 7.60 6.10
CA ARG A 136 10.46 8.97 5.55
C ARG A 136 9.49 9.87 6.30
N ILE A 137 8.37 9.29 6.74
CA ILE A 137 7.33 10.01 7.50
C ILE A 137 7.47 9.83 9.03
N ASN A 138 8.39 8.97 9.48
CA ASN A 138 8.65 8.63 10.88
C ASN A 138 7.38 8.17 11.63
N LYS A 139 6.61 7.26 11.02
CA LYS A 139 5.34 6.74 11.55
C LYS A 139 5.23 5.24 11.35
N ASN A 140 4.56 4.56 12.28
CA ASN A 140 4.12 3.18 12.11
C ASN A 140 2.82 3.21 11.30
N ILE A 141 2.80 2.57 10.13
CA ILE A 141 1.68 2.60 9.19
C ILE A 141 1.25 1.20 8.77
N ALA A 142 -0.03 1.04 8.46
CA ALA A 142 -0.56 -0.22 7.95
C ALA A 142 -1.71 0.01 6.98
N TYR A 143 -1.99 -1.00 6.13
CA TYR A 143 -3.24 -1.12 5.41
C TYR A 143 -4.13 -2.16 6.04
N ALA A 144 -5.43 -1.94 5.96
CA ALA A 144 -6.41 -2.86 6.50
C ALA A 144 -7.73 -2.78 5.74
N PHE A 145 -8.41 -3.92 5.58
CA PHE A 145 -9.82 -3.92 5.25
C PHE A 145 -10.63 -3.80 6.53
N ILE A 146 -11.55 -2.83 6.53
CA ILE A 146 -12.50 -2.62 7.64
C ILE A 146 -13.91 -2.45 7.10
N LYS A 147 -14.92 -2.64 7.97
CA LYS A 147 -16.30 -2.33 7.62
C LYS A 147 -16.46 -0.86 7.28
N SER A 148 -17.14 -0.56 6.18
CA SER A 148 -17.27 0.79 5.62
C SER A 148 -17.81 1.82 6.61
N GLU A 149 -18.70 1.42 7.52
CA GLU A 149 -19.26 2.28 8.56
C GLU A 149 -18.21 2.89 9.50
N TYR A 150 -17.01 2.28 9.59
CA TYR A 150 -15.90 2.77 10.43
C TYR A 150 -14.75 3.40 9.62
N SER A 151 -14.87 3.52 8.30
CA SER A 151 -13.76 3.85 7.39
C SER A 151 -13.45 5.35 7.26
N SER A 152 -14.10 6.22 8.03
CA SER A 152 -13.90 7.67 7.92
C SER A 152 -12.49 8.08 8.37
N ILE A 153 -11.83 8.94 7.60
CA ILE A 153 -10.53 9.51 7.95
C ILE A 153 -10.65 10.23 9.30
N GLY A 154 -9.65 10.02 10.15
CA GLY A 154 -9.62 10.54 11.51
C GLY A 154 -10.26 9.64 12.56
N SER A 155 -11.00 8.58 12.17
CA SER A 155 -11.57 7.61 13.11
C SER A 155 -10.48 6.86 13.86
N GLU A 156 -10.72 6.62 15.15
CA GLU A 156 -9.83 5.85 16.01
C GLU A 156 -10.30 4.40 16.13
N VAL A 157 -9.36 3.48 16.02
CA VAL A 157 -9.56 2.04 16.11
C VAL A 157 -8.46 1.43 16.96
N PHE A 158 -8.62 0.18 17.39
CA PHE A 158 -7.55 -0.58 18.03
C PHE A 158 -7.05 -1.67 17.09
N VAL A 159 -5.72 -1.82 17.01
CA VAL A 159 -5.05 -2.91 16.31
C VAL A 159 -4.43 -3.84 17.35
N ASP A 160 -4.60 -5.14 17.17
CA ASP A 160 -3.91 -6.14 18.00
C ASP A 160 -2.48 -6.30 17.49
N ILE A 161 -1.50 -5.98 18.32
CA ILE A 161 -0.09 -6.19 18.04
C ILE A 161 0.51 -7.02 19.17
N LEU A 162 0.90 -8.25 18.88
CA LEU A 162 1.48 -9.18 19.85
C LEU A 162 0.59 -9.42 21.09
N GLY A 163 -0.73 -9.38 20.93
CA GLY A 163 -1.70 -9.57 21.99
C GLY A 163 -2.06 -8.28 22.75
N GLU A 164 -1.49 -7.15 22.37
CA GLU A 164 -1.82 -5.85 22.96
C GLU A 164 -2.69 -5.01 22.01
N LYS A 165 -3.70 -4.35 22.58
CA LYS A 165 -4.55 -3.42 21.84
C LYS A 165 -3.88 -2.06 21.75
N ILE A 166 -3.40 -1.72 20.57
CA ILE A 166 -2.72 -0.45 20.30
C ILE A 166 -3.66 0.49 19.57
N ASN A 167 -3.72 1.74 19.98
CA ASN A 167 -4.47 2.79 19.30
C ASN A 167 -3.92 2.99 17.88
N ALA A 168 -4.84 3.12 16.93
CA ALA A 168 -4.53 3.51 15.56
C ALA A 168 -5.58 4.51 15.05
N LYS A 169 -5.17 5.33 14.10
CA LYS A 169 -6.02 6.34 13.46
C LYS A 169 -6.06 6.10 11.96
N ILE A 170 -7.23 6.20 11.36
CA ILE A 170 -7.39 6.15 9.92
C ILE A 170 -6.85 7.45 9.33
N ILE A 171 -5.94 7.33 8.36
CA ILE A 171 -5.26 8.45 7.69
C ILE A 171 -5.48 8.41 6.17
N GLU A 172 -5.06 9.46 5.48
CA GLU A 172 -4.99 9.49 4.02
C GLU A 172 -4.10 8.37 3.47
N SER A 173 -4.46 7.85 2.30
CA SER A 173 -3.80 6.68 1.70
C SER A 173 -2.36 6.93 1.25
N CYS A 174 -1.95 8.17 1.02
CA CYS A 174 -0.61 8.54 0.56
C CYS A 174 0.00 9.60 1.48
N PRO A 175 0.56 9.22 2.63
CA PRO A 175 1.14 10.18 3.57
C PRO A 175 2.48 10.78 3.11
N TYR A 176 3.17 10.17 2.13
CA TYR A 176 4.43 10.66 1.57
C TYR A 176 4.25 11.15 0.14
N ASP A 177 4.60 12.40 -0.13
CA ASP A 177 4.51 13.06 -1.45
C ASP A 177 3.15 12.80 -2.15
N PRO A 178 2.04 13.25 -1.56
CA PRO A 178 0.69 12.97 -2.08
C PRO A 178 0.44 13.56 -3.49
N ASN A 179 1.21 14.56 -3.89
CA ASN A 179 1.12 15.20 -5.20
C ASN A 179 1.99 14.54 -6.28
N PHE A 180 2.72 13.48 -5.93
CA PHE A 180 3.58 12.74 -6.85
C PHE A 180 4.66 13.61 -7.52
N ASN A 181 5.21 14.59 -6.82
CA ASN A 181 6.23 15.49 -7.35
C ASN A 181 7.58 14.79 -7.54
N ILE A 182 7.96 13.93 -6.59
CA ILE A 182 9.27 13.24 -6.58
C ILE A 182 9.34 12.17 -7.68
N ILE A 183 8.26 11.43 -7.93
CA ILE A 183 8.23 10.40 -8.99
C ILE A 183 8.41 10.99 -10.40
N LYS A 184 8.01 12.23 -10.57
CA LYS A 184 8.06 12.90 -11.89
C LYS A 184 9.44 13.44 -12.24
N GLY A 185 10.32 13.61 -11.26
CA GLY A 185 11.66 14.18 -11.43
C GLY A 185 11.66 15.69 -11.41
#